data_30e6b46cf12f53dd49987cc3349dca32
#
_entry.id   30e6b46cf12f53dd49987cc3349dca32
#
_cell.length_a   1.000
_cell.length_b   1.000
_cell.length_c   1.000
_cell.angle_alpha   90.00
_cell.angle_beta   90.00
_cell.angle_gamma   90.00
#
_symmetry.space_group_name_H-M   'P 1'
#
loop_
_entity.id
_entity.type
_entity.pdbx_description
1 polymer ?
#
loop_
_entity_poly.entity_id
_entity_poly.type
_entity_poly.pdbx_seq_one_letter_code
_entity_poly.pdbx_strand_id
1 'polypeptide(L)'
;RESFASYPDQAIVTKVKSEGGILDFSAQLHTWLKGGQQFEKISDNEIKIIARPANLSESNGLGNMSKIVGEARMYIDAGNGAKLSVSDDCSTINISGGNEAVIYIVSASNYVDYLTLDDSKPARDCDKYISKIKNKSYEEIKEAHIADYKELYERSELTLGNNDGTDESGTPTEKRVRKDVKGKSGYEIGAGNKLEAKTPVDSTYNDGDNKLVTMMFNYGKYLMISGSRPGDTE
;
A
#
# COMPACT_ATOMS: atom_id res chain seq x y z
N ARG A 1 12.73 1.04 10.91
CA ARG A 1 11.62 0.38 10.16
C ARG A 1 11.84 0.53 8.67
N GLU A 2 11.59 -0.52 7.95
CA GLU A 2 11.55 -0.52 6.50
C GLU A 2 10.28 -1.24 6.05
N SER A 3 9.52 -0.66 5.12
CA SER A 3 8.28 -1.24 4.63
C SER A 3 8.18 -1.11 3.11
N PHE A 4 7.70 -2.16 2.45
CA PHE A 4 7.43 -2.18 1.01
C PHE A 4 6.33 -3.19 0.67
N ALA A 5 5.74 -3.06 -0.51
CA ALA A 5 4.79 -4.02 -1.06
C ALA A 5 5.44 -4.77 -2.22
N SER A 6 5.70 -6.06 -2.03
CA SER A 6 6.31 -6.93 -3.04
C SER A 6 5.25 -7.48 -3.98
N TYR A 7 5.23 -7.01 -5.23
CA TYR A 7 4.38 -7.59 -6.26
C TYR A 7 4.74 -9.05 -6.57
N PRO A 8 6.02 -9.41 -6.75
CA PRO A 8 6.40 -10.80 -6.98
C PRO A 8 5.95 -11.77 -5.90
N ASP A 9 5.91 -11.32 -4.64
CA ASP A 9 5.56 -12.18 -3.50
C ASP A 9 4.13 -11.95 -2.99
N GLN A 10 3.39 -10.98 -3.58
CA GLN A 10 2.03 -10.63 -3.21
C GLN A 10 1.88 -10.34 -1.70
N ALA A 11 2.83 -9.58 -1.15
CA ALA A 11 2.91 -9.32 0.27
C ALA A 11 3.30 -7.87 0.59
N ILE A 12 2.72 -7.34 1.65
CA ILE A 12 3.25 -6.16 2.35
C ILE A 12 4.24 -6.68 3.38
N VAL A 13 5.45 -6.13 3.35
CA VAL A 13 6.56 -6.53 4.20
C VAL A 13 6.98 -5.35 5.07
N THR A 14 7.08 -5.56 6.37
CA THR A 14 7.58 -4.55 7.31
C THR A 14 8.64 -5.15 8.22
N LYS A 15 9.88 -4.72 8.06
CA LYS A 15 10.99 -5.07 8.95
C LYS A 15 11.11 -4.04 10.06
N VAL A 16 11.17 -4.51 11.29
CA VAL A 16 11.40 -3.71 12.50
C VAL A 16 12.70 -4.19 13.12
N LYS A 17 13.64 -3.27 13.35
CA LYS A 17 14.94 -3.56 13.98
C LYS A 17 15.18 -2.54 15.07
N SER A 18 15.72 -3.01 16.21
CA SER A 18 16.20 -2.19 17.32
C SER A 18 17.71 -2.23 17.38
N GLU A 19 18.35 -1.08 17.51
CA GLU A 19 19.78 -0.95 17.75
C GLU A 19 20.01 -0.72 19.26
N GLY A 20 20.59 -1.70 19.92
CA GLY A 20 20.95 -1.63 21.36
C GLY A 20 19.80 -1.89 22.34
N GLY A 21 18.65 -2.38 21.88
CA GLY A 21 17.51 -2.73 22.71
C GLY A 21 16.81 -4.00 22.27
N ILE A 22 15.87 -4.46 23.05
CA ILE A 22 14.95 -5.55 22.70
C ILE A 22 13.66 -4.99 22.11
N LEU A 23 13.02 -5.77 21.25
CA LEU A 23 11.70 -5.47 20.73
C LEU A 23 10.61 -5.88 21.74
N ASP A 24 9.66 -4.97 21.93
CA ASP A 24 8.45 -5.21 22.72
C ASP A 24 7.32 -4.42 22.08
N PHE A 25 6.48 -5.10 21.30
CA PHE A 25 5.36 -4.49 20.60
C PHE A 25 4.29 -5.50 20.23
N SER A 26 3.13 -5.01 19.84
CA SER A 26 2.02 -5.81 19.34
C SER A 26 1.70 -5.42 17.89
N ALA A 27 1.42 -6.41 17.06
CA ALA A 27 0.94 -6.24 15.70
C ALA A 27 -0.49 -6.78 15.59
N GLN A 28 -1.42 -5.95 15.11
CA GLN A 28 -2.84 -6.29 15.03
C GLN A 28 -3.34 -6.26 13.58
N LEU A 29 -4.12 -7.26 13.19
CA LEU A 29 -4.97 -7.19 12.01
C LEU A 29 -6.27 -6.47 12.36
N HIS A 30 -6.64 -5.51 11.52
CA HIS A 30 -7.88 -4.74 11.69
C HIS A 30 -8.53 -4.49 10.33
N THR A 31 -9.86 -4.42 10.30
CA THR A 31 -10.61 -4.01 9.12
C THR A 31 -11.74 -3.05 9.48
N TRP A 32 -12.04 -2.11 8.59
CA TRP A 32 -13.20 -1.21 8.67
C TRP A 32 -14.46 -1.81 8.05
N LEU A 33 -14.37 -3.01 7.47
CA LEU A 33 -15.52 -3.70 6.90
C LEU A 33 -16.48 -4.12 8.00
N LYS A 34 -17.73 -3.64 7.92
CA LYS A 34 -18.74 -3.83 8.98
C LYS A 34 -19.67 -5.04 8.73
N GLY A 35 -19.53 -5.75 7.63
CA GLY A 35 -20.40 -6.87 7.25
C GLY A 35 -20.08 -8.19 7.96
N GLY A 36 -19.16 -8.19 8.88
CA GLY A 36 -18.69 -9.33 9.64
C GLY A 36 -17.20 -9.57 9.48
N GLN A 37 -16.57 -9.90 10.59
CA GLN A 37 -15.15 -10.24 10.66
C GLN A 37 -14.98 -11.43 11.59
N GLN A 38 -14.08 -12.33 11.22
CA GLN A 38 -13.71 -13.50 12.00
C GLN A 38 -12.19 -13.59 12.04
N PHE A 39 -11.64 -13.71 13.24
CA PHE A 39 -10.23 -13.91 13.47
C PHE A 39 -9.95 -15.36 13.84
N GLU A 40 -8.85 -15.90 13.34
CA GLU A 40 -8.43 -17.25 13.66
C GLU A 40 -6.90 -17.30 13.83
N LYS A 41 -6.47 -18.02 14.86
CA LYS A 41 -5.07 -18.36 15.06
C LYS A 41 -4.70 -19.56 14.18
N ILE A 42 -3.65 -19.41 13.37
CA ILE A 42 -3.07 -20.52 12.58
C ILE A 42 -1.89 -21.13 13.36
N SER A 43 -1.04 -20.27 13.94
CA SER A 43 0.09 -20.66 14.79
C SER A 43 0.43 -19.53 15.76
N ASP A 44 1.48 -19.68 16.58
CA ASP A 44 1.91 -18.60 17.49
C ASP A 44 2.44 -17.36 16.77
N ASN A 45 2.80 -17.50 15.49
CA ASN A 45 3.34 -16.43 14.65
C ASN A 45 2.52 -16.16 13.38
N GLU A 46 1.33 -16.76 13.26
CA GLU A 46 0.45 -16.55 12.11
C GLU A 46 -1.02 -16.47 12.55
N ILE A 47 -1.69 -15.41 12.17
CA ILE A 47 -3.13 -15.20 12.34
C ILE A 47 -3.78 -14.81 11.03
N LYS A 48 -5.09 -15.04 10.91
CA LYS A 48 -5.89 -14.60 9.77
C LYS A 48 -7.12 -13.84 10.19
N ILE A 49 -7.62 -13.01 9.29
CA ILE A 49 -8.91 -12.36 9.35
C ILE A 49 -9.70 -12.70 8.09
N ILE A 50 -10.95 -13.10 8.25
CA ILE A 50 -11.94 -13.22 7.17
C ILE A 50 -12.91 -12.06 7.34
N ALA A 51 -13.13 -11.28 6.30
CA ALA A 51 -13.96 -10.10 6.37
C ALA A 51 -14.89 -9.97 5.15
N ARG A 52 -16.05 -9.35 5.38
CA ARG A 52 -17.05 -9.03 4.36
C ARG A 52 -17.40 -7.56 4.40
N PRO A 53 -17.68 -6.91 3.26
CA PRO A 53 -18.29 -5.59 3.24
C PRO A 53 -19.64 -5.58 3.96
N ALA A 54 -19.99 -4.44 4.57
CA ALA A 54 -21.32 -4.27 5.15
C ALA A 54 -22.41 -4.37 4.08
N ASN A 55 -23.61 -4.72 4.51
CA ASN A 55 -24.79 -4.55 3.67
C ASN A 55 -24.92 -3.09 3.25
N LEU A 56 -25.10 -2.84 1.97
CA LEU A 56 -25.60 -1.57 1.51
C LEU A 56 -26.98 -1.38 2.12
N SER A 57 -27.22 -0.23 2.75
CA SER A 57 -28.43 0.04 3.50
C SER A 57 -29.68 -0.25 2.66
N GLU A 58 -30.74 -0.73 3.31
CA GLU A 58 -32.05 -1.00 2.71
C GLU A 58 -32.61 0.21 1.89
N SER A 59 -32.13 1.42 2.18
CA SER A 59 -32.54 2.65 1.46
C SER A 59 -32.23 2.64 -0.04
N ASN A 60 -31.34 1.77 -0.50
CA ASN A 60 -30.96 1.69 -1.91
C ASN A 60 -31.64 0.54 -2.66
N GLY A 61 -32.54 -0.22 -2.04
CA GLY A 61 -33.20 -1.38 -2.65
C GLY A 61 -32.27 -2.55 -2.96
N LEU A 62 -31.02 -2.52 -2.52
CA LEU A 62 -30.00 -3.55 -2.71
C LEU A 62 -29.78 -4.32 -1.40
N GLY A 63 -30.85 -4.77 -0.75
CA GLY A 63 -30.84 -5.47 0.53
C GLY A 63 -30.08 -6.83 0.56
N ASN A 64 -29.23 -7.08 -0.41
CA ASN A 64 -28.42 -8.31 -0.46
C ASN A 64 -27.05 -8.09 0.19
N MET A 65 -26.67 -9.00 1.06
CA MET A 65 -25.31 -9.07 1.58
C MET A 65 -24.32 -9.16 0.43
N SER A 66 -23.21 -8.43 0.54
CA SER A 66 -22.09 -8.62 -0.39
C SER A 66 -21.68 -10.09 -0.41
N LYS A 67 -21.56 -10.64 -1.60
CA LYS A 67 -21.01 -11.98 -1.80
C LYS A 67 -19.48 -11.99 -1.79
N ILE A 68 -18.86 -10.80 -1.80
CA ILE A 68 -17.41 -10.69 -1.74
C ILE A 68 -16.94 -11.01 -0.32
N VAL A 69 -15.95 -11.89 -0.26
CA VAL A 69 -15.25 -12.29 0.97
C VAL A 69 -13.78 -12.06 0.76
N GLY A 70 -13.14 -11.41 1.71
CA GLY A 70 -11.69 -11.26 1.76
C GLY A 70 -11.09 -12.07 2.90
N GLU A 71 -9.92 -12.64 2.68
CA GLU A 71 -9.05 -13.16 3.72
C GLU A 71 -7.74 -12.36 3.71
N ALA A 72 -7.24 -12.00 4.88
CA ALA A 72 -5.88 -11.50 5.04
C ALA A 72 -5.19 -12.29 6.14
N ARG A 73 -3.88 -12.51 5.97
CA ARG A 73 -3.04 -13.17 6.96
C ARG A 73 -1.87 -12.30 7.35
N MET A 74 -1.51 -12.37 8.60
CA MET A 74 -0.29 -11.79 9.12
C MET A 74 0.59 -12.92 9.64
N TYR A 75 1.79 -13.02 9.09
CA TYR A 75 2.85 -13.91 9.52
C TYR A 75 4.02 -13.07 10.02
N ILE A 76 4.60 -13.45 11.17
CA ILE A 76 5.76 -12.77 11.74
C ILE A 76 6.93 -13.74 11.82
N ASP A 77 8.02 -13.38 11.16
CA ASP A 77 9.32 -13.98 11.35
C ASP A 77 10.12 -13.12 12.31
N ALA A 78 10.38 -13.65 13.50
CA ALA A 78 11.10 -12.95 14.54
C ALA A 78 12.46 -13.58 14.78
N GLY A 79 13.47 -12.73 14.93
CA GLY A 79 14.84 -13.16 15.18
C GLY A 79 15.00 -13.95 16.47
N ASN A 80 16.18 -14.53 16.65
CA ASN A 80 16.52 -15.34 17.80
C ASN A 80 16.28 -14.58 19.12
N GLY A 81 15.68 -15.29 20.09
CA GLY A 81 15.36 -14.74 21.41
C GLY A 81 14.01 -14.04 21.52
N ALA A 82 13.30 -13.86 20.42
CA ALA A 82 11.93 -13.34 20.43
C ALA A 82 10.93 -14.41 20.88
N LYS A 83 9.95 -13.99 21.66
CA LYS A 83 8.77 -14.80 22.04
C LYS A 83 7.56 -14.19 21.37
N LEU A 84 6.75 -15.05 20.78
CA LEU A 84 5.50 -14.68 20.11
C LEU A 84 4.32 -15.29 20.83
N SER A 85 3.25 -14.56 20.95
CA SER A 85 1.98 -15.07 21.48
C SER A 85 0.80 -14.37 20.80
N VAL A 86 -0.27 -15.11 20.59
CA VAL A 86 -1.51 -14.60 19.99
C VAL A 86 -2.49 -14.24 21.10
N SER A 87 -3.18 -13.11 20.96
CA SER A 87 -4.25 -12.68 21.86
C SER A 87 -5.44 -13.67 21.86
N ASP A 88 -6.24 -13.66 22.93
CA ASP A 88 -7.40 -14.55 23.06
C ASP A 88 -8.45 -14.37 21.95
N ASP A 89 -8.58 -13.16 21.42
CA ASP A 89 -9.47 -12.84 20.30
C ASP A 89 -8.85 -13.13 18.93
N CYS A 90 -7.64 -13.66 18.89
CA CYS A 90 -6.88 -13.99 17.70
C CYS A 90 -6.60 -12.82 16.73
N SER A 91 -6.78 -11.56 17.16
CA SER A 91 -6.58 -10.38 16.32
C SER A 91 -5.16 -9.85 16.34
N THR A 92 -4.36 -10.23 17.33
CA THR A 92 -3.08 -9.60 17.66
C THR A 92 -1.99 -10.63 17.92
N ILE A 93 -0.79 -10.39 17.39
CA ILE A 93 0.44 -11.10 17.75
C ILE A 93 1.29 -10.17 18.60
N ASN A 94 1.62 -10.61 19.81
CA ASN A 94 2.54 -9.92 20.70
C ASN A 94 3.95 -10.45 20.50
N ILE A 95 4.91 -9.54 20.39
CA ILE A 95 6.33 -9.82 20.19
C ILE A 95 7.10 -9.28 21.40
N SER A 96 7.86 -10.11 22.05
CA SER A 96 8.74 -9.68 23.14
C SER A 96 10.10 -10.36 23.04
N GLY A 97 11.17 -9.61 23.25
CA GLY A 97 12.53 -10.10 23.11
C GLY A 97 13.04 -10.06 21.66
N GLY A 98 14.30 -10.45 21.45
CA GLY A 98 14.95 -10.29 20.15
C GLY A 98 15.24 -8.83 19.81
N ASN A 99 15.85 -8.59 18.68
CA ASN A 99 16.20 -7.25 18.20
C ASN A 99 15.69 -6.98 16.77
N GLU A 100 15.10 -7.97 16.12
CA GLU A 100 14.57 -7.87 14.75
C GLU A 100 13.31 -8.72 14.60
N ALA A 101 12.34 -8.21 13.84
CA ALA A 101 11.17 -8.95 13.41
C ALA A 101 10.75 -8.47 12.02
N VAL A 102 10.26 -9.38 11.19
CA VAL A 102 9.68 -9.08 9.90
C VAL A 102 8.21 -9.50 9.90
N ILE A 103 7.35 -8.56 9.60
CA ILE A 103 5.90 -8.74 9.51
C ILE A 103 5.55 -8.85 8.03
N TYR A 104 4.86 -9.92 7.66
CA TYR A 104 4.33 -10.16 6.33
C TYR A 104 2.81 -10.16 6.38
N ILE A 105 2.19 -9.39 5.48
CA ILE A 105 0.74 -9.38 5.31
C ILE A 105 0.42 -9.77 3.88
N VAL A 106 -0.40 -10.78 3.71
CA VAL A 106 -0.94 -11.22 2.42
C VAL A 106 -2.45 -11.12 2.46
N SER A 107 -3.08 -10.91 1.31
CA SER A 107 -4.53 -10.91 1.22
C SER A 107 -5.01 -11.43 -0.13
N ALA A 108 -6.21 -11.99 -0.12
CA ALA A 108 -6.91 -12.40 -1.32
C ALA A 108 -8.43 -12.27 -1.13
N SER A 109 -9.16 -12.17 -2.22
CA SER A 109 -10.62 -12.19 -2.21
C SER A 109 -11.16 -13.33 -3.08
N ASN A 110 -12.44 -13.66 -2.90
CA ASN A 110 -13.12 -14.65 -3.74
C ASN A 110 -13.49 -14.12 -5.13
N TYR A 111 -13.14 -12.87 -5.45
CA TYR A 111 -13.37 -12.28 -6.76
C TYR A 111 -12.48 -12.94 -7.81
N VAL A 112 -13.05 -13.37 -8.92
CA VAL A 112 -12.35 -13.88 -10.11
C VAL A 112 -12.57 -12.91 -11.26
N ASP A 113 -13.81 -12.63 -11.58
CA ASP A 113 -14.25 -11.66 -12.56
C ASP A 113 -15.69 -11.19 -12.24
N TYR A 114 -16.23 -10.29 -13.06
CA TYR A 114 -17.56 -9.69 -12.81
C TYR A 114 -18.74 -10.70 -12.83
N LEU A 115 -18.52 -11.90 -13.33
CA LEU A 115 -19.52 -12.98 -13.36
C LEU A 115 -19.23 -14.08 -12.35
N THR A 116 -17.99 -14.20 -11.85
CA THR A 116 -17.50 -15.39 -11.16
C THR A 116 -16.92 -15.05 -9.79
N LEU A 117 -17.37 -15.74 -8.78
CA LEU A 117 -16.78 -15.78 -7.45
C LEU A 117 -16.33 -17.21 -7.14
N ASP A 118 -15.16 -17.37 -6.51
CA ASP A 118 -14.62 -18.65 -6.04
C ASP A 118 -14.34 -18.56 -4.55
N ASP A 119 -15.24 -19.10 -3.73
CA ASP A 119 -15.14 -19.02 -2.27
C ASP A 119 -13.94 -19.79 -1.70
N SER A 120 -13.29 -20.66 -2.47
CA SER A 120 -12.06 -21.34 -2.07
C SER A 120 -10.80 -20.52 -2.35
N LYS A 121 -10.89 -19.52 -3.22
CA LYS A 121 -9.75 -18.72 -3.69
C LYS A 121 -9.03 -17.96 -2.55
N PRO A 122 -9.71 -17.27 -1.61
CA PRO A 122 -9.02 -16.50 -0.58
C PRO A 122 -8.04 -17.35 0.23
N ALA A 123 -8.50 -18.46 0.77
CA ALA A 123 -7.67 -19.36 1.57
C ALA A 123 -6.53 -19.97 0.74
N ARG A 124 -6.85 -20.49 -0.44
CA ARG A 124 -5.86 -21.09 -1.35
C ARG A 124 -4.73 -20.12 -1.74
N ASP A 125 -5.10 -18.89 -2.10
CA ASP A 125 -4.13 -17.91 -2.54
C ASP A 125 -3.30 -17.38 -1.36
N CYS A 126 -3.90 -17.15 -0.18
CA CYS A 126 -3.17 -16.80 1.03
C CYS A 126 -2.21 -17.93 1.46
N ASP A 127 -2.62 -19.20 1.40
CA ASP A 127 -1.74 -20.35 1.66
C ASP A 127 -0.53 -20.36 0.72
N LYS A 128 -0.77 -20.14 -0.56
CA LYS A 128 0.28 -20.07 -1.59
C LYS A 128 1.28 -18.94 -1.30
N TYR A 129 0.78 -17.74 -0.97
CA TYR A 129 1.64 -16.58 -0.72
C TYR A 129 2.46 -16.75 0.55
N ILE A 130 1.85 -17.18 1.65
CA ILE A 130 2.57 -17.45 2.91
C ILE A 130 3.60 -18.56 2.74
N SER A 131 3.26 -19.64 2.04
CA SER A 131 4.22 -20.73 1.77
C SER A 131 5.42 -20.25 0.96
N LYS A 132 5.20 -19.38 -0.01
CA LYS A 132 6.28 -18.77 -0.80
C LYS A 132 7.20 -17.91 0.06
N ILE A 133 6.61 -17.08 0.94
CA ILE A 133 7.34 -16.20 1.86
C ILE A 133 8.19 -17.01 2.84
N LYS A 134 7.63 -18.06 3.46
CA LYS A 134 8.33 -18.91 4.42
C LYS A 134 9.56 -19.63 3.85
N ASN A 135 9.65 -19.76 2.53
CA ASN A 135 10.76 -20.39 1.83
C ASN A 135 11.82 -19.38 1.32
N LYS A 136 11.73 -18.12 1.73
CA LYS A 136 12.64 -17.04 1.33
C LYS A 136 13.12 -16.25 2.54
N SER A 137 14.34 -15.72 2.44
CA SER A 137 14.83 -14.70 3.36
C SER A 137 14.19 -13.34 3.05
N TYR A 138 14.23 -12.43 4.03
CA TYR A 138 13.81 -11.04 3.84
C TYR A 138 14.58 -10.37 2.68
N GLU A 139 15.87 -10.60 2.60
CA GLU A 139 16.75 -10.05 1.58
C GLU A 139 16.36 -10.53 0.18
N GLU A 140 16.06 -11.81 -0.02
CA GLU A 140 15.59 -12.34 -1.30
C GLU A 140 14.26 -11.72 -1.74
N ILE A 141 13.33 -11.50 -0.81
CA ILE A 141 12.05 -10.84 -1.08
C ILE A 141 12.27 -9.37 -1.46
N LYS A 142 13.15 -8.67 -0.73
CA LYS A 142 13.50 -7.27 -1.00
C LYS A 142 14.19 -7.09 -2.35
N GLU A 143 15.14 -7.95 -2.68
CA GLU A 143 15.84 -7.94 -3.97
C GLU A 143 14.89 -8.19 -5.13
N ALA A 144 13.99 -9.17 -5.00
CA ALA A 144 12.96 -9.44 -6.00
C ALA A 144 12.00 -8.26 -6.20
N HIS A 145 11.57 -7.61 -5.10
CA HIS A 145 10.76 -6.40 -5.16
C HIS A 145 11.47 -5.26 -5.89
N ILE A 146 12.75 -5.01 -5.55
CA ILE A 146 13.53 -3.93 -6.18
C ILE A 146 13.73 -4.21 -7.67
N ALA A 147 14.05 -5.45 -8.05
CA ALA A 147 14.27 -5.83 -9.44
C ALA A 147 13.00 -5.63 -10.28
N ASP A 148 11.84 -6.11 -9.79
CA ASP A 148 10.55 -5.95 -10.43
C ASP A 148 10.16 -4.46 -10.60
N TYR A 149 10.33 -3.66 -9.54
CA TYR A 149 10.02 -2.25 -9.60
C TYR A 149 10.91 -1.50 -10.59
N LYS A 150 12.22 -1.75 -10.56
CA LYS A 150 13.19 -1.13 -11.46
C LYS A 150 12.93 -1.44 -12.91
N GLU A 151 12.57 -2.68 -13.23
CA GLU A 151 12.24 -3.08 -14.63
C GLU A 151 11.18 -2.16 -15.24
N LEU A 152 10.16 -1.75 -14.46
CA LEU A 152 9.11 -0.85 -14.93
C LEU A 152 9.52 0.63 -14.82
N TYR A 153 10.16 0.99 -13.71
CA TYR A 153 10.52 2.37 -13.43
C TYR A 153 11.56 2.94 -14.38
N GLU A 154 12.53 2.14 -14.79
CA GLU A 154 13.65 2.55 -15.66
C GLU A 154 13.27 2.61 -17.15
N ARG A 155 12.03 2.25 -17.54
CA ARG A 155 11.57 2.35 -18.93
C ARG A 155 11.38 3.77 -19.43
N SER A 156 11.30 4.75 -18.54
CA SER A 156 11.17 6.17 -18.91
C SER A 156 11.88 7.05 -17.90
N GLU A 157 12.49 8.12 -18.42
CA GLU A 157 13.18 9.14 -17.63
C GLU A 157 12.75 10.53 -18.12
N LEU A 158 12.61 11.47 -17.19
CA LEU A 158 12.40 12.88 -17.47
C LEU A 158 13.58 13.66 -16.89
N THR A 159 14.37 14.25 -17.75
CA THR A 159 15.44 15.19 -17.38
C THR A 159 15.07 16.56 -17.88
N LEU A 160 14.91 17.50 -16.96
CA LEU A 160 14.71 18.92 -17.25
C LEU A 160 16.00 19.67 -16.94
N GLY A 161 16.32 20.67 -17.74
CA GLY A 161 17.50 21.52 -17.53
C GLY A 161 17.51 22.14 -16.12
N ASN A 162 18.70 22.52 -15.69
CA ASN A 162 18.84 23.20 -14.39
C ASN A 162 18.10 24.52 -14.40
N ASN A 163 17.36 24.79 -13.32
CA ASN A 163 16.88 26.15 -13.05
C ASN A 163 18.07 26.99 -12.60
N ASP A 164 18.26 28.14 -13.20
CA ASP A 164 19.28 29.08 -12.77
C ASP A 164 18.89 29.67 -11.42
N GLY A 165 19.27 29.03 -10.35
CA GLY A 165 19.49 29.70 -9.11
C GLY A 165 18.69 29.36 -7.87
N THR A 166 17.71 28.48 -7.88
CA THR A 166 17.03 28.14 -6.61
C THR A 166 17.07 26.65 -6.32
N ASP A 167 17.98 26.25 -5.44
CA ASP A 167 17.90 24.94 -4.83
C ASP A 167 16.82 24.95 -3.73
N GLU A 168 15.60 24.64 -4.13
CA GLU A 168 14.45 24.53 -3.23
C GLU A 168 14.40 23.16 -2.49
N SER A 169 15.48 22.36 -2.57
CA SER A 169 15.51 21.02 -1.97
C SER A 169 15.28 21.01 -0.45
N GLY A 170 15.64 22.09 0.24
CA GLY A 170 15.33 22.29 1.67
C GLY A 170 13.92 22.81 1.96
N THR A 171 13.14 23.16 0.94
CA THR A 171 11.78 23.67 1.12
C THR A 171 10.78 22.51 1.08
N PRO A 172 9.86 22.38 2.07
CA PRO A 172 8.82 21.37 2.06
C PRO A 172 8.00 21.41 0.78
N THR A 173 7.71 20.24 0.21
CA THR A 173 6.97 20.08 -1.06
C THR A 173 5.67 20.88 -1.08
N GLU A 174 4.90 20.89 0.03
CA GLU A 174 3.68 21.68 0.15
C GLU A 174 3.90 23.17 -0.13
N LYS A 175 4.99 23.74 0.35
CA LYS A 175 5.32 25.15 0.11
C LYS A 175 5.76 25.39 -1.33
N ARG A 176 6.48 24.43 -1.92
CA ARG A 176 6.92 24.49 -3.32
C ARG A 176 5.71 24.48 -4.26
N VAL A 177 4.79 23.53 -4.09
CA VAL A 177 3.55 23.43 -4.87
C VAL A 177 2.69 24.70 -4.72
N ARG A 178 2.54 25.25 -3.51
CA ARG A 178 1.75 26.47 -3.27
C ARG A 178 2.40 27.73 -3.88
N LYS A 179 3.72 27.77 -3.99
CA LYS A 179 4.41 28.86 -4.64
C LYS A 179 4.07 28.92 -6.12
N ASP A 180 3.98 27.77 -6.78
CA ASP A 180 3.64 27.67 -8.19
C ASP A 180 2.15 27.98 -8.49
N VAL A 181 1.26 27.79 -7.52
CA VAL A 181 -0.17 28.05 -7.67
C VAL A 181 -0.54 29.49 -7.31
N LYS A 182 0.32 30.22 -6.57
CA LYS A 182 0.02 31.57 -6.11
C LYS A 182 0.07 32.58 -7.27
N GLY A 183 -1.11 33.00 -7.72
CA GLY A 183 -1.27 34.01 -8.79
C GLY A 183 -1.71 33.45 -10.13
N LYS A 184 -1.95 32.13 -10.22
CA LYS A 184 -2.43 31.49 -11.45
C LYS A 184 -3.82 30.94 -11.31
N SER A 185 -4.49 31.01 -12.41
CA SER A 185 -5.85 30.55 -12.58
C SER A 185 -6.07 29.16 -12.02
N GLY A 186 -6.83 29.11 -10.94
CA GLY A 186 -7.53 27.90 -10.57
C GLY A 186 -8.76 27.71 -11.46
N TYR A 187 -9.24 26.50 -11.54
CA TYR A 187 -10.60 26.26 -11.97
C TYR A 187 -11.50 26.54 -10.78
N GLU A 188 -12.56 27.35 -10.98
CA GLU A 188 -13.66 27.44 -10.03
C GLU A 188 -14.84 26.63 -10.54
N ILE A 189 -15.58 26.07 -9.61
CA ILE A 189 -16.87 25.47 -9.92
C ILE A 189 -17.86 26.62 -10.06
N GLY A 190 -18.16 27.02 -11.30
CA GLY A 190 -19.15 28.01 -11.61
C GLY A 190 -20.58 27.52 -11.40
N ALA A 191 -21.55 28.39 -11.58
CA ALA A 191 -22.96 28.06 -11.49
C ALA A 191 -23.32 26.92 -12.45
N GLY A 192 -23.90 25.84 -11.92
CA GLY A 192 -24.23 24.64 -12.68
C GLY A 192 -23.14 23.58 -12.75
N ASN A 193 -22.18 23.56 -11.81
CA ASN A 193 -21.08 22.57 -11.73
C ASN A 193 -20.16 22.50 -12.97
N LYS A 194 -20.01 23.58 -13.69
CA LYS A 194 -19.04 23.67 -14.78
C LYS A 194 -17.71 24.17 -14.25
N LEU A 195 -16.63 23.50 -14.66
CA LEU A 195 -15.25 23.96 -14.43
C LEU A 195 -14.99 25.15 -15.38
N GLU A 196 -14.83 26.34 -14.82
CA GLU A 196 -14.51 27.56 -15.57
C GLU A 196 -13.07 27.98 -15.27
N ALA A 197 -12.27 28.19 -16.31
CA ALA A 197 -10.91 28.72 -16.15
C ALA A 197 -10.97 30.21 -15.79
N LYS A 198 -10.43 30.59 -14.65
CA LYS A 198 -10.50 31.97 -14.12
C LYS A 198 -9.63 33.00 -14.87
N THR A 199 -8.56 32.57 -15.48
CA THR A 199 -7.64 33.46 -16.21
C THR A 199 -6.85 32.67 -17.26
N PRO A 200 -6.45 33.33 -18.36
CA PRO A 200 -5.52 32.71 -19.30
C PRO A 200 -4.22 32.33 -18.59
N VAL A 201 -3.70 31.16 -18.88
CA VAL A 201 -2.35 30.76 -18.43
C VAL A 201 -1.36 31.77 -19.00
N ASP A 202 -0.66 32.49 -18.12
CA ASP A 202 0.42 33.36 -18.55
C ASP A 202 1.54 32.50 -19.15
N SER A 203 1.74 32.61 -20.45
CA SER A 203 2.76 31.88 -21.19
C SER A 203 4.19 32.35 -20.91
N THR A 204 4.35 33.40 -20.11
CA THR A 204 5.67 33.93 -19.71
C THR A 204 6.22 33.28 -18.44
N TYR A 205 5.48 32.33 -17.86
CA TYR A 205 5.91 31.65 -16.65
C TYR A 205 7.10 30.72 -16.91
N ASN A 206 8.26 31.13 -16.48
CA ASN A 206 9.52 30.42 -16.64
C ASN A 206 10.28 30.17 -15.32
N ASP A 207 9.64 30.38 -14.18
CA ASP A 207 10.23 30.09 -12.88
C ASP A 207 9.87 28.71 -12.35
N GLY A 208 9.68 27.75 -13.28
CA GLY A 208 9.34 26.38 -12.95
C GLY A 208 10.41 25.72 -12.09
N ASP A 209 10.03 25.17 -10.96
CA ASP A 209 10.88 24.30 -10.17
C ASP A 209 11.04 22.95 -10.90
N ASN A 210 12.04 22.85 -11.79
CA ASN A 210 12.29 21.66 -12.60
C ASN A 210 12.50 20.40 -11.75
N LYS A 211 13.09 20.56 -10.55
CA LYS A 211 13.24 19.45 -9.61
C LYS A 211 11.89 18.99 -9.07
N LEU A 212 10.97 19.94 -8.80
CA LEU A 212 9.59 19.58 -8.39
C LEU A 212 8.84 18.88 -9.52
N VAL A 213 8.96 19.38 -10.75
CA VAL A 213 8.32 18.75 -11.92
C VAL A 213 8.83 17.33 -12.14
N THR A 214 10.15 17.13 -12.08
CA THR A 214 10.77 15.79 -12.17
C THR A 214 10.30 14.88 -11.03
N MET A 215 10.22 15.40 -9.81
CA MET A 215 9.72 14.66 -8.66
C MET A 215 8.24 14.26 -8.85
N MET A 216 7.40 15.16 -9.34
CA MET A 216 5.97 14.89 -9.62
C MET A 216 5.81 13.86 -10.73
N PHE A 217 6.62 13.92 -11.78
CA PHE A 217 6.66 12.90 -12.83
C PHE A 217 7.02 11.52 -12.24
N ASN A 218 8.07 11.44 -11.44
CA ASN A 218 8.50 10.20 -10.80
C ASN A 218 7.46 9.68 -9.81
N TYR A 219 6.77 10.55 -9.10
CA TYR A 219 5.66 10.19 -8.23
C TYR A 219 4.47 9.64 -9.02
N GLY A 220 4.14 10.24 -10.16
CA GLY A 220 3.12 9.70 -11.08
C GLY A 220 3.47 8.30 -11.59
N LYS A 221 4.74 8.07 -11.97
CA LYS A 221 5.24 6.73 -12.32
C LYS A 221 5.05 5.74 -11.17
N TYR A 222 5.43 6.14 -9.95
CA TYR A 222 5.24 5.30 -8.77
C TYR A 222 3.77 4.92 -8.58
N LEU A 223 2.85 5.87 -8.67
CA LEU A 223 1.42 5.60 -8.53
C LEU A 223 0.90 4.64 -9.61
N MET A 224 1.32 4.81 -10.85
CA MET A 224 0.94 3.91 -11.96
C MET A 224 1.47 2.50 -11.74
N ILE A 225 2.76 2.35 -11.39
CA ILE A 225 3.37 1.04 -11.14
C ILE A 225 2.74 0.34 -9.94
N SER A 226 2.35 1.11 -8.92
CA SER A 226 1.74 0.57 -7.70
C SER A 226 0.26 0.22 -7.85
N GLY A 227 -0.47 0.91 -8.72
CA GLY A 227 -1.92 0.78 -8.88
C GLY A 227 -2.35 -0.06 -10.08
N SER A 228 -1.46 -0.35 -11.03
CA SER A 228 -1.81 -1.10 -12.24
C SER A 228 -0.61 -1.85 -12.78
N ARG A 229 -0.76 -3.14 -13.01
CA ARG A 229 0.30 -4.01 -13.51
C ARG A 229 -0.12 -4.70 -14.80
N PRO A 230 0.83 -4.96 -15.73
CA PRO A 230 0.53 -5.74 -16.93
C PRO A 230 0.01 -7.14 -16.57
N GLY A 231 -1.18 -7.47 -17.07
CA GLY A 231 -1.80 -8.78 -16.83
C GLY A 231 -2.68 -8.86 -15.59
N ASP A 232 -2.84 -7.78 -14.83
CA ASP A 232 -3.88 -7.70 -13.81
C ASP A 232 -5.26 -7.61 -14.47
N THR A 233 -6.27 -8.19 -13.82
CA THR A 233 -7.64 -8.27 -14.34
C THR A 233 -8.51 -7.08 -13.91
N GLU A 234 -7.91 -6.03 -13.40
CA GLU A 234 -8.58 -4.81 -12.98
C GLU A 234 -8.76 -3.81 -14.11
#